data_076b65792dc0ab9697903272cb6ba323
#
_entry.id   076b65792dc0ab9697903272cb6ba323
#
_cell.length_a   1.000
_cell.length_b   1.000
_cell.length_c   1.000
_cell.angle_alpha   90.00
_cell.angle_beta   90.00
_cell.angle_gamma   90.00
#
_symmetry.space_group_name_H-M   'P 1'
#
loop_
_entity.id
_entity.type
_entity.pdbx_description
1 polymer ?
#
loop_
_entity_poly.entity_id
_entity_poly.type
_entity_poly.pdbx_seq_one_letter_code
_entity_poly.pdbx_strand_id
1 'polypeptide(L)'
;MLLKKHIGAYLASGLSLLVAFTVASGFFRDPGPMEHRPPRWEMRDNKKKDFDAREHHHHVRPLGDRFFGPEVPVNILILVGLLGLNLGVKLYFKSEQDRENLQQLEKEKMYLQLQYLKFQINPHFFMNTLNNIQVLVDMDAEMAKASLRELSVMMRFVLYEGDKDWVKLKNDTEFLRNYVKLMQLRYTDQLTVTMDIPEDLPDISIPPLVFPTFVENAFKHGVSYKHDSFITIMLDVEDGMLIFGCINSKPQENRKQEMPRQGGVGLANVKRRLDLIYGDRYSLEIKDSDEVYHVMLRLPINSNIKTS
;
A
#
# COMPACT_ATOMS: atom_id res chain seq x y z
N MET A 1 -21.37 4.11 9.31
CA MET A 1 -22.74 4.27 9.84
C MET A 1 -22.92 3.64 11.22
N LEU A 2 -22.36 2.47 11.50
CA LEU A 2 -22.39 1.77 12.81
C LEU A 2 -21.77 2.60 13.96
N LEU A 3 -20.69 3.34 13.73
CA LEU A 3 -19.98 4.11 14.76
C LEU A 3 -20.82 5.26 15.32
N LYS A 4 -21.62 5.95 14.48
CA LYS A 4 -22.54 7.02 14.95
C LYS A 4 -23.64 6.49 15.88
N LYS A 5 -24.09 5.26 15.66
CA LYS A 5 -25.13 4.60 16.46
C LYS A 5 -24.62 4.24 17.87
N HIS A 6 -23.35 3.84 17.97
CA HIS A 6 -22.73 3.54 19.26
C HIS A 6 -22.38 4.80 20.08
N ILE A 7 -21.96 5.89 19.43
CA ILE A 7 -21.70 7.16 20.13
C ILE A 7 -22.99 7.70 20.77
N GLY A 8 -24.11 7.67 20.05
CA GLY A 8 -25.41 8.05 20.58
C GLY A 8 -25.83 7.21 21.79
N ALA A 9 -25.64 5.90 21.74
CA ALA A 9 -25.96 4.99 22.84
C ALA A 9 -25.07 5.25 24.09
N TYR A 10 -23.78 5.54 23.91
CA TYR A 10 -22.87 5.89 25.00
C TYR A 10 -23.18 7.24 25.62
N LEU A 11 -23.53 8.25 24.83
CA LEU A 11 -23.96 9.56 25.35
C LEU A 11 -25.29 9.43 26.11
N ALA A 12 -26.23 8.63 25.61
CA ALA A 12 -27.49 8.35 26.28
C ALA A 12 -27.30 7.59 27.59
N SER A 13 -26.40 6.60 27.66
CA SER A 13 -26.09 5.87 28.89
C SER A 13 -25.36 6.74 29.90
N GLY A 14 -24.43 7.63 29.47
CA GLY A 14 -23.78 8.60 30.32
C GLY A 14 -24.77 9.60 30.93
N LEU A 15 -25.71 10.10 30.11
CA LEU A 15 -26.75 11.03 30.54
C LEU A 15 -27.72 10.35 31.51
N SER A 16 -28.12 9.10 31.29
CA SER A 16 -29.00 8.34 32.19
C SER A 16 -28.35 8.04 33.54
N LEU A 17 -27.04 7.71 33.55
CA LEU A 17 -26.26 7.56 34.77
C LEU A 17 -26.16 8.88 35.58
N LEU A 18 -26.00 10.00 34.88
CA LEU A 18 -25.97 11.35 35.50
C LEU A 18 -27.30 11.69 36.14
N VAL A 19 -28.42 11.43 35.46
CA VAL A 19 -29.76 11.63 35.97
C VAL A 19 -30.03 10.69 37.16
N ALA A 20 -29.69 9.41 37.06
CA ALA A 20 -29.85 8.43 38.13
C ALA A 20 -29.05 8.82 39.40
N PHE A 21 -27.81 9.30 39.21
CA PHE A 21 -26.96 9.73 40.32
C PHE A 21 -27.46 11.01 41.00
N THR A 22 -27.95 11.99 40.22
CA THR A 22 -28.55 13.22 40.76
C THR A 22 -29.85 12.95 41.52
N VAL A 23 -30.66 12.02 41.02
CA VAL A 23 -31.90 11.57 41.71
C VAL A 23 -31.55 10.80 42.98
N ALA A 24 -30.59 9.87 42.95
CA ALA A 24 -30.15 9.12 44.11
C ALA A 24 -29.54 10.02 45.20
N SER A 25 -28.68 10.98 44.82
CA SER A 25 -28.09 11.93 45.77
C SER A 25 -29.15 12.87 46.42
N GLY A 26 -30.23 13.15 45.68
CA GLY A 26 -31.39 13.88 46.24
C GLY A 26 -32.22 13.05 47.22
N PHE A 27 -32.29 11.73 47.03
CA PHE A 27 -33.09 10.82 47.87
C PHE A 27 -32.39 10.47 49.20
N PHE A 28 -31.04 10.47 49.25
CA PHE A 28 -30.23 10.23 50.44
C PHE A 28 -30.03 11.50 51.28
N ARG A 29 -30.70 12.59 50.97
CA ARG A 29 -30.67 13.79 51.78
C ARG A 29 -31.50 13.52 53.04
N ASP A 30 -30.83 13.42 54.20
CA ASP A 30 -31.43 13.23 55.52
C ASP A 30 -32.70 14.11 55.68
N PRO A 31 -33.85 13.54 56.01
CA PRO A 31 -34.98 14.33 56.45
C PRO A 31 -34.54 14.98 57.76
N GLY A 32 -34.34 16.31 57.73
CA GLY A 32 -33.93 17.06 58.86
C GLY A 32 -34.71 16.65 60.15
N PRO A 33 -34.15 16.89 61.34
CA PRO A 33 -34.71 16.37 62.63
C PRO A 33 -36.20 16.60 62.66
N MET A 34 -36.96 15.53 62.88
CA MET A 34 -38.41 15.60 63.09
C MET A 34 -38.66 16.52 64.23
N GLU A 35 -39.29 17.63 63.97
CA GLU A 35 -39.74 18.57 64.97
C GLU A 35 -40.72 17.83 65.89
N HIS A 36 -40.27 17.48 67.11
CA HIS A 36 -41.11 16.91 68.16
C HIS A 36 -42.20 17.95 68.48
N ARG A 37 -43.39 17.74 67.98
CA ARG A 37 -44.54 18.49 68.41
C ARG A 37 -44.82 18.11 69.87
N PRO A 38 -44.70 19.03 70.81
CA PRO A 38 -45.03 18.74 72.21
C PRO A 38 -46.51 18.37 72.33
N PRO A 39 -46.87 17.50 73.26
CA PRO A 39 -48.25 17.05 73.45
C PRO A 39 -49.15 18.21 73.86
N ARG A 40 -50.41 18.14 73.47
CA ARG A 40 -51.44 19.22 73.52
C ARG A 40 -51.68 19.79 74.92
N TRP A 41 -51.26 19.14 75.98
CA TRP A 41 -51.38 19.63 77.38
C TRP A 41 -50.31 20.65 77.76
N GLU A 42 -49.14 20.61 77.13
CA GLU A 42 -48.03 21.55 77.34
C GLU A 42 -48.28 22.91 76.66
N MET A 43 -49.23 23.00 75.74
CA MET A 43 -49.55 24.23 75.02
C MET A 43 -50.45 25.17 75.84
N ARG A 44 -50.98 24.75 77.01
CA ARG A 44 -51.96 25.52 77.73
C ARG A 44 -51.33 26.48 78.76
N ASP A 45 -50.12 26.21 79.21
CA ASP A 45 -49.46 27.05 80.25
C ASP A 45 -48.56 28.14 79.64
N ASN A 46 -48.23 28.11 78.39
CA ASN A 46 -47.29 29.06 77.79
C ASN A 46 -47.94 30.28 77.11
N LYS A 47 -49.28 30.39 77.12
CA LYS A 47 -49.98 31.52 76.46
C LYS A 47 -49.76 32.88 77.14
N LYS A 48 -49.05 32.94 78.27
CA LYS A 48 -48.79 34.20 79.02
C LYS A 48 -47.37 34.73 78.88
N LYS A 49 -46.44 33.97 78.21
CA LYS A 49 -45.04 34.40 78.04
C LYS A 49 -44.69 34.76 76.60
N ASP A 50 -45.61 34.58 75.67
CA ASP A 50 -45.33 34.71 74.25
C ASP A 50 -45.65 36.04 73.57
N PHE A 51 -45.89 37.10 74.43
CA PHE A 51 -46.19 38.42 73.84
C PHE A 51 -44.94 39.26 73.56
N ASP A 52 -43.79 38.91 74.18
CA ASP A 52 -42.52 39.66 74.02
C ASP A 52 -41.42 39.00 73.15
N ALA A 53 -41.69 37.91 72.46
CA ALA A 53 -40.66 37.18 71.67
C ALA A 53 -41.05 37.00 70.21
N ARG A 54 -41.81 37.93 69.62
CA ARG A 54 -42.13 37.88 68.19
C ARG A 54 -41.25 38.82 67.36
N GLU A 55 -39.96 38.73 67.54
CA GLU A 55 -38.97 39.13 66.56
C GLU A 55 -37.98 38.00 66.31
N HIS A 56 -38.48 36.81 66.02
CA HIS A 56 -37.63 35.76 65.38
C HIS A 56 -37.80 35.84 63.89
N HIS A 57 -36.80 36.43 63.26
CA HIS A 57 -36.59 36.37 61.83
C HIS A 57 -36.79 34.95 61.33
N HIS A 58 -37.90 34.73 60.63
CA HIS A 58 -38.02 33.57 59.74
C HIS A 58 -36.99 33.75 58.59
N HIS A 59 -35.76 33.24 58.79
CA HIS A 59 -34.87 33.02 57.71
C HIS A 59 -35.51 31.98 56.78
N VAL A 60 -36.33 32.46 55.87
CA VAL A 60 -36.73 31.66 54.69
C VAL A 60 -35.44 31.47 53.89
N ARG A 61 -34.81 30.30 54.04
CA ARG A 61 -33.67 29.94 53.18
C ARG A 61 -34.17 30.06 51.76
N PRO A 62 -33.46 30.82 50.86
CA PRO A 62 -33.85 30.95 49.47
C PRO A 62 -33.86 29.55 48.82
N LEU A 63 -34.86 29.28 47.97
CA LEU A 63 -35.04 28.01 47.30
C LEU A 63 -33.73 27.52 46.61
N GLY A 64 -32.81 28.42 46.25
CA GLY A 64 -31.51 28.12 45.64
C GLY A 64 -30.60 27.27 46.52
N ASP A 65 -30.59 27.46 47.87
CA ASP A 65 -29.73 26.69 48.78
C ASP A 65 -30.20 25.25 49.00
N ARG A 66 -31.41 24.92 48.56
CA ARG A 66 -31.94 23.54 48.62
C ARG A 66 -31.46 22.66 47.46
N PHE A 67 -31.07 23.26 46.33
CA PHE A 67 -30.64 22.51 45.13
C PHE A 67 -29.14 22.49 44.93
N PHE A 68 -28.37 23.40 45.53
CA PHE A 68 -26.93 23.53 45.33
C PHE A 68 -26.16 23.38 46.65
N GLY A 69 -26.20 22.21 47.23
CA GLY A 69 -25.31 21.89 48.35
C GLY A 69 -23.84 21.85 47.86
N PRO A 70 -22.83 22.08 48.73
CA PRO A 70 -21.40 22.10 48.35
C PRO A 70 -20.90 20.81 47.71
N GLU A 71 -21.64 19.72 47.82
CA GLU A 71 -21.30 18.41 47.26
C GLU A 71 -21.63 18.29 45.75
N VAL A 72 -22.61 19.08 45.25
CA VAL A 72 -23.05 19.00 43.83
C VAL A 72 -21.93 19.38 42.84
N PRO A 73 -21.18 20.48 43.05
CA PRO A 73 -20.10 20.85 42.13
C PRO A 73 -18.96 19.82 42.10
N VAL A 74 -18.66 19.17 43.23
CA VAL A 74 -17.62 18.13 43.29
C VAL A 74 -18.03 16.90 42.50
N ASN A 75 -19.29 16.46 42.62
CA ASN A 75 -19.82 15.32 41.89
C ASN A 75 -19.86 15.57 40.37
N ILE A 76 -20.21 16.77 39.95
CA ILE A 76 -20.15 17.17 38.52
C ILE A 76 -18.72 17.14 38.01
N LEU A 77 -17.75 17.63 38.77
CA LEU A 77 -16.35 17.65 38.40
C LEU A 77 -15.79 16.22 38.23
N ILE A 78 -16.11 15.32 39.16
CA ILE A 78 -15.74 13.89 39.06
C ILE A 78 -16.35 13.25 37.81
N LEU A 79 -17.62 13.52 37.55
CA LEU A 79 -18.30 12.95 36.38
C LEU A 79 -17.72 13.46 35.08
N VAL A 80 -17.44 14.76 34.97
CA VAL A 80 -16.76 15.35 33.79
C VAL A 80 -15.38 14.75 33.62
N GLY A 81 -14.64 14.54 34.71
CA GLY A 81 -13.33 13.88 34.69
C GLY A 81 -13.41 12.43 34.17
N LEU A 82 -14.39 11.66 34.68
CA LEU A 82 -14.59 10.26 34.19
C LEU A 82 -15.03 10.20 32.74
N LEU A 83 -15.90 11.10 32.30
CA LEU A 83 -16.29 11.19 30.88
C LEU A 83 -15.10 11.58 29.98
N GLY A 84 -14.29 12.54 30.43
CA GLY A 84 -13.07 12.95 29.73
C GLY A 84 -12.06 11.82 29.64
N LEU A 85 -11.83 11.07 30.70
CA LEU A 85 -10.95 9.91 30.72
C LEU A 85 -11.45 8.83 29.75
N ASN A 86 -12.75 8.50 29.81
CA ASN A 86 -13.35 7.49 28.91
C ASN A 86 -13.24 7.91 27.45
N LEU A 87 -13.50 9.19 27.14
CA LEU A 87 -13.34 9.72 25.80
C LEU A 87 -11.88 9.67 25.33
N GLY A 88 -10.95 10.04 26.22
CA GLY A 88 -9.50 9.98 25.93
C GLY A 88 -9.02 8.57 25.60
N VAL A 89 -9.39 7.59 26.43
CA VAL A 89 -9.08 6.17 26.19
C VAL A 89 -9.67 5.68 24.86
N LYS A 90 -10.92 6.04 24.58
CA LYS A 90 -11.58 5.65 23.34
C LYS A 90 -10.93 6.27 22.09
N LEU A 91 -10.55 7.55 22.18
CA LEU A 91 -9.84 8.24 21.09
C LEU A 91 -8.44 7.64 20.87
N TYR A 92 -7.75 7.26 21.96
CA TYR A 92 -6.45 6.59 21.87
C TYR A 92 -6.55 5.27 21.12
N PHE A 93 -7.44 4.37 21.52
CA PHE A 93 -7.62 3.08 20.83
C PHE A 93 -8.10 3.24 19.39
N LYS A 94 -8.97 4.23 19.13
CA LYS A 94 -9.40 4.54 17.77
C LYS A 94 -8.25 5.02 16.91
N SER A 95 -7.40 5.90 17.44
CA SER A 95 -6.22 6.42 16.72
C SER A 95 -5.24 5.29 16.39
N GLU A 96 -5.02 4.35 17.32
CA GLU A 96 -4.16 3.18 17.07
C GLU A 96 -4.73 2.26 15.99
N GLN A 97 -6.03 1.99 16.04
CA GLN A 97 -6.72 1.20 15.02
C GLN A 97 -6.70 1.87 13.65
N ASP A 98 -6.92 3.19 13.60
CA ASP A 98 -6.85 3.96 12.35
C ASP A 98 -5.42 3.93 11.77
N ARG A 99 -4.39 3.94 12.62
CA ARG A 99 -2.99 3.81 12.24
C ARG A 99 -2.66 2.43 11.66
N GLU A 100 -3.13 1.37 12.31
CA GLU A 100 -2.98 -0.01 11.79
C GLU A 100 -3.69 -0.18 10.43
N ASN A 101 -4.91 0.33 10.31
CA ASN A 101 -5.67 0.29 9.06
C ASN A 101 -4.96 1.05 7.93
N LEU A 102 -4.38 2.23 8.22
CA LEU A 102 -3.59 3.00 7.25
C LEU A 102 -2.37 2.22 6.79
N GLN A 103 -1.63 1.60 7.70
CA GLN A 103 -0.47 0.76 7.36
C GLN A 103 -0.86 -0.44 6.50
N GLN A 104 -2.01 -1.06 6.77
CA GLN A 104 -2.51 -2.18 5.99
C GLN A 104 -2.93 -1.73 4.59
N LEU A 105 -3.63 -0.60 4.47
CA LEU A 105 -4.00 -0.01 3.18
C LEU A 105 -2.78 0.41 2.36
N GLU A 106 -1.73 0.92 2.99
CA GLU A 106 -0.47 1.25 2.31
C GLU A 106 0.22 -0.01 1.77
N LYS A 107 0.27 -1.10 2.55
CA LYS A 107 0.80 -2.40 2.12
C LYS A 107 0.00 -2.97 0.95
N GLU A 108 -1.34 -2.95 1.04
CA GLU A 108 -2.22 -3.42 -0.02
C GLU A 108 -2.07 -2.59 -1.29
N LYS A 109 -2.01 -1.26 -1.17
CA LYS A 109 -1.73 -0.36 -2.29
C LYS A 109 -0.38 -0.66 -2.95
N MET A 110 0.66 -0.90 -2.15
CA MET A 110 1.99 -1.26 -2.65
C MET A 110 1.96 -2.61 -3.37
N TYR A 111 1.27 -3.60 -2.82
CA TYR A 111 1.07 -4.91 -3.44
C TYR A 111 0.33 -4.81 -4.78
N LEU A 112 -0.78 -4.06 -4.83
CA LEU A 112 -1.52 -3.82 -6.08
C LEU A 112 -0.68 -3.07 -7.12
N GLN A 113 0.16 -2.11 -6.70
CA GLN A 113 1.09 -1.42 -7.59
C GLN A 113 2.15 -2.38 -8.14
N LEU A 114 2.69 -3.28 -7.32
CA LEU A 114 3.62 -4.32 -7.77
C LEU A 114 2.95 -5.27 -8.77
N GLN A 115 1.74 -5.72 -8.50
CA GLN A 115 0.98 -6.55 -9.43
C GLN A 115 0.73 -5.83 -10.76
N TYR A 116 0.27 -4.58 -10.72
CA TYR A 116 0.07 -3.78 -11.93
C TYR A 116 1.35 -3.64 -12.75
N LEU A 117 2.51 -3.47 -12.10
CA LEU A 117 3.82 -3.40 -12.77
C LEU A 117 4.27 -4.75 -13.35
N LYS A 118 3.85 -5.88 -12.75
CA LYS A 118 4.12 -7.24 -13.27
C LYS A 118 3.35 -7.54 -14.57
N PHE A 119 2.11 -7.05 -14.71
CA PHE A 119 1.25 -7.32 -15.88
C PHE A 119 1.62 -6.55 -17.15
N GLN A 120 2.72 -5.80 -17.17
CA GLN A 120 3.12 -5.00 -18.33
C GLN A 120 3.95 -5.75 -19.37
N ILE A 121 3.74 -7.05 -19.51
CA ILE A 121 4.19 -7.72 -20.74
C ILE A 121 3.29 -7.21 -21.85
N ASN A 122 3.92 -6.61 -22.84
CA ASN A 122 3.29 -5.93 -23.95
C ASN A 122 2.33 -6.88 -24.71
N PRO A 123 0.98 -6.79 -24.57
CA PRO A 123 0.05 -7.65 -25.32
C PRO A 123 0.25 -7.53 -26.81
N HIS A 124 0.74 -6.39 -27.26
CA HIS A 124 1.07 -6.10 -28.64
C HIS A 124 2.21 -6.99 -29.17
N PHE A 125 3.18 -7.38 -28.31
CA PHE A 125 4.21 -8.36 -28.68
C PHE A 125 3.57 -9.69 -29.08
N PHE A 126 2.68 -10.24 -28.25
CA PHE A 126 2.03 -11.53 -28.53
C PHE A 126 1.18 -11.50 -29.80
N MET A 127 0.40 -10.43 -29.99
CA MET A 127 -0.41 -10.26 -31.21
C MET A 127 0.46 -10.16 -32.46
N ASN A 128 1.55 -9.40 -32.42
CA ASN A 128 2.46 -9.28 -33.56
C ASN A 128 3.19 -10.58 -33.83
N THR A 129 3.60 -11.32 -32.80
CA THR A 129 4.24 -12.62 -32.96
C THR A 129 3.30 -13.64 -33.62
N LEU A 130 2.02 -13.67 -33.18
CA LEU A 130 1.00 -14.51 -33.80
C LEU A 130 0.78 -14.16 -35.28
N ASN A 131 0.73 -12.87 -35.62
CA ASN A 131 0.59 -12.43 -37.02
C ASN A 131 1.80 -12.85 -37.85
N ASN A 132 3.03 -12.75 -37.30
CA ASN A 132 4.22 -13.22 -38.01
C ASN A 132 4.22 -14.75 -38.20
N ILE A 133 3.81 -15.51 -37.18
CA ILE A 133 3.67 -16.97 -37.28
C ILE A 133 2.62 -17.32 -38.34
N GLN A 134 1.52 -16.57 -38.42
CA GLN A 134 0.51 -16.80 -39.48
C GLN A 134 1.08 -16.64 -40.87
N VAL A 135 1.91 -15.62 -41.10
CA VAL A 135 2.62 -15.47 -42.41
C VAL A 135 3.59 -16.63 -42.69
N LEU A 136 4.32 -17.09 -41.64
CA LEU A 136 5.23 -18.20 -41.74
C LEU A 136 4.54 -19.53 -42.07
N VAL A 137 3.25 -19.74 -41.74
CA VAL A 137 2.52 -20.97 -42.06
C VAL A 137 2.54 -21.27 -43.57
N ASP A 138 2.45 -20.23 -44.39
CA ASP A 138 2.45 -20.37 -45.87
C ASP A 138 3.85 -20.40 -46.48
N MET A 139 4.87 -19.88 -45.77
CA MET A 139 6.25 -19.76 -46.24
C MET A 139 7.15 -20.91 -45.79
N ASP A 140 7.09 -21.23 -44.49
CA ASP A 140 7.89 -22.25 -43.80
C ASP A 140 7.09 -22.83 -42.62
N ALA A 141 6.34 -23.88 -42.90
CA ALA A 141 5.47 -24.53 -41.93
C ALA A 141 6.23 -25.13 -40.72
N GLU A 142 7.49 -25.56 -40.90
CA GLU A 142 8.29 -26.09 -39.79
C GLU A 142 8.78 -24.99 -38.88
N MET A 143 9.21 -23.86 -39.43
CA MET A 143 9.55 -22.67 -38.66
C MET A 143 8.31 -22.10 -37.94
N ALA A 144 7.13 -22.08 -38.56
CA ALA A 144 5.88 -21.68 -37.96
C ALA A 144 5.52 -22.55 -36.73
N LYS A 145 5.64 -23.88 -36.85
CA LYS A 145 5.41 -24.84 -35.76
C LYS A 145 6.39 -24.64 -34.58
N ALA A 146 7.67 -24.44 -34.91
CA ALA A 146 8.71 -24.16 -33.91
C ALA A 146 8.40 -22.87 -33.14
N SER A 147 8.10 -21.79 -33.84
CA SER A 147 7.76 -20.48 -33.27
C SER A 147 6.49 -20.53 -32.43
N LEU A 148 5.46 -21.28 -32.84
CA LEU A 148 4.25 -21.47 -32.05
C LEU A 148 4.54 -22.22 -30.73
N ARG A 149 5.45 -23.18 -30.76
CA ARG A 149 5.89 -23.93 -29.58
C ARG A 149 6.64 -23.04 -28.60
N GLU A 150 7.57 -22.22 -29.11
CA GLU A 150 8.30 -21.23 -28.30
C GLU A 150 7.34 -20.20 -27.69
N LEU A 151 6.38 -19.68 -28.47
CA LEU A 151 5.36 -18.76 -27.98
C LEU A 151 4.51 -19.38 -26.86
N SER A 152 4.13 -20.66 -27.01
CA SER A 152 3.35 -21.39 -26.00
C SER A 152 4.13 -21.56 -24.70
N VAL A 153 5.44 -21.85 -24.76
CA VAL A 153 6.33 -21.92 -23.57
C VAL A 153 6.40 -20.56 -22.89
N MET A 154 6.58 -19.50 -23.65
CA MET A 154 6.63 -18.13 -23.11
C MET A 154 5.30 -17.72 -22.46
N MET A 155 4.17 -17.98 -23.10
CA MET A 155 2.85 -17.69 -22.51
C MET A 155 2.66 -18.42 -21.17
N ARG A 156 3.08 -19.69 -21.09
CA ARG A 156 3.04 -20.46 -19.85
C ARG A 156 3.89 -19.83 -18.76
N PHE A 157 5.12 -19.41 -19.08
CA PHE A 157 6.00 -18.72 -18.14
C PHE A 157 5.31 -17.44 -17.60
N VAL A 158 4.75 -16.63 -18.49
CA VAL A 158 4.05 -15.39 -18.09
C VAL A 158 2.88 -15.67 -17.16
N LEU A 159 2.07 -16.69 -17.46
CA LEU A 159 0.86 -17.01 -16.69
C LEU A 159 1.17 -17.64 -15.33
N TYR A 160 2.23 -18.44 -15.21
CA TYR A 160 2.50 -19.21 -14.00
C TYR A 160 3.72 -18.74 -13.20
N GLU A 161 4.72 -18.15 -13.88
CA GLU A 161 5.95 -17.65 -13.23
C GLU A 161 5.97 -16.13 -13.14
N GLY A 162 5.39 -15.43 -14.11
CA GLY A 162 5.40 -13.95 -14.16
C GLY A 162 4.71 -13.28 -12.97
N ASP A 163 3.79 -13.98 -12.30
CA ASP A 163 3.06 -13.48 -11.12
C ASP A 163 3.76 -13.79 -9.78
N LYS A 164 4.82 -14.61 -9.80
CA LYS A 164 5.61 -14.89 -8.61
C LYS A 164 6.46 -13.69 -8.21
N ASP A 165 6.78 -13.62 -6.92
CA ASP A 165 7.72 -12.59 -6.43
C ASP A 165 9.14 -12.88 -6.94
N TRP A 166 9.51 -14.16 -6.99
CA TRP A 166 10.83 -14.65 -7.36
C TRP A 166 10.75 -15.87 -8.26
N VAL A 167 11.63 -15.92 -9.26
CA VAL A 167 11.78 -17.06 -10.18
C VAL A 167 13.26 -17.43 -10.30
N LYS A 168 13.53 -18.69 -10.65
CA LYS A 168 14.91 -19.12 -10.92
C LYS A 168 15.51 -18.35 -12.09
N LEU A 169 16.75 -17.88 -11.94
CA LEU A 169 17.47 -17.17 -13.00
C LEU A 169 17.47 -17.97 -14.31
N LYS A 170 17.67 -19.28 -14.22
CA LYS A 170 17.64 -20.19 -15.37
C LYS A 170 16.32 -20.11 -16.16
N ASN A 171 15.19 -20.06 -15.45
CA ASN A 171 13.87 -20.00 -16.10
C ASN A 171 13.64 -18.64 -16.79
N ASP A 172 14.06 -17.55 -16.13
CA ASP A 172 13.92 -16.20 -16.70
C ASP A 172 14.85 -15.99 -17.90
N THR A 173 16.05 -16.56 -17.88
CA THR A 173 16.97 -16.52 -19.02
C THR A 173 16.50 -17.40 -20.18
N GLU A 174 15.87 -18.55 -19.94
CA GLU A 174 15.22 -19.35 -20.99
C GLU A 174 14.06 -18.57 -21.62
N PHE A 175 13.24 -17.92 -20.82
CA PHE A 175 12.23 -17.00 -21.33
C PHE A 175 12.85 -15.90 -22.20
N LEU A 176 13.94 -15.26 -21.75
CA LEU A 176 14.63 -14.20 -22.47
C LEU A 176 15.18 -14.70 -23.82
N ARG A 177 15.77 -15.91 -23.88
CA ARG A 177 16.25 -16.52 -25.11
C ARG A 177 15.13 -16.73 -26.13
N ASN A 178 13.99 -17.28 -25.69
CA ASN A 178 12.81 -17.48 -26.52
C ASN A 178 12.21 -16.15 -26.99
N TYR A 179 12.18 -15.15 -26.12
CA TYR A 179 11.72 -13.79 -26.43
C TYR A 179 12.56 -13.18 -27.57
N VAL A 180 13.89 -13.24 -27.46
CA VAL A 180 14.81 -12.72 -28.49
C VAL A 180 14.61 -13.42 -29.81
N LYS A 181 14.52 -14.76 -29.83
CA LYS A 181 14.27 -15.54 -31.06
C LYS A 181 12.98 -15.10 -31.74
N LEU A 182 11.88 -14.98 -31.02
CA LEU A 182 10.60 -14.55 -31.58
C LEU A 182 10.62 -13.09 -32.04
N MET A 183 11.38 -12.22 -31.38
CA MET A 183 11.59 -10.85 -31.85
C MET A 183 12.36 -10.80 -33.15
N GLN A 184 13.39 -11.65 -33.34
CA GLN A 184 14.20 -11.71 -34.57
C GLN A 184 13.37 -12.07 -35.79
N LEU A 185 12.30 -12.86 -35.67
CA LEU A 185 11.40 -13.19 -36.79
C LEU A 185 10.79 -11.98 -37.50
N ARG A 186 10.85 -10.81 -36.89
CA ARG A 186 10.29 -9.57 -37.45
C ARG A 186 11.27 -8.75 -38.26
N TYR A 187 12.54 -9.10 -38.18
CA TYR A 187 13.62 -8.30 -38.77
C TYR A 187 14.38 -9.10 -39.81
N THR A 188 15.02 -8.40 -40.71
CA THR A 188 15.83 -8.96 -41.81
C THR A 188 17.25 -9.29 -41.35
N ASP A 189 18.05 -9.86 -42.23
CA ASP A 189 19.47 -10.21 -42.03
C ASP A 189 20.37 -9.00 -41.70
N GLN A 190 19.85 -7.78 -41.79
CA GLN A 190 20.57 -6.55 -41.41
C GLN A 190 20.66 -6.34 -39.89
N LEU A 191 19.99 -7.20 -39.11
CA LEU A 191 20.06 -7.15 -37.64
C LEU A 191 20.91 -8.29 -37.10
N THR A 192 22.04 -7.96 -36.48
CA THR A 192 22.86 -8.94 -35.76
C THR A 192 22.49 -8.91 -34.28
N VAL A 193 22.02 -10.04 -33.74
CA VAL A 193 21.73 -10.17 -32.28
C VAL A 193 22.69 -11.19 -31.68
N THR A 194 23.46 -10.74 -30.71
CA THR A 194 24.41 -11.57 -29.95
C THR A 194 23.90 -11.72 -28.49
N MET A 195 23.88 -12.97 -28.02
CA MET A 195 23.55 -13.28 -26.64
C MET A 195 24.72 -13.98 -25.95
N ASP A 196 25.37 -13.28 -25.04
CA ASP A 196 26.43 -13.80 -24.20
C ASP A 196 25.87 -14.09 -22.82
N ILE A 197 25.30 -15.27 -22.65
CA ILE A 197 24.69 -15.77 -21.45
C ILE A 197 25.26 -17.15 -21.15
N PRO A 198 25.96 -17.33 -20.02
CA PRO A 198 26.51 -18.62 -19.63
C PRO A 198 25.46 -19.75 -19.65
N GLU A 199 25.89 -20.96 -20.01
CA GLU A 199 25.01 -22.15 -19.97
C GLU A 199 24.82 -22.61 -18.50
N ASP A 200 25.89 -22.52 -17.72
CA ASP A 200 25.87 -22.90 -16.29
C ASP A 200 25.62 -21.67 -15.43
N LEU A 201 24.35 -21.43 -15.13
CA LEU A 201 23.92 -20.34 -14.31
C LEU A 201 23.75 -20.80 -12.85
N PRO A 202 24.16 -20.00 -11.86
CA PRO A 202 23.95 -20.33 -10.46
C PRO A 202 22.46 -20.46 -10.10
N ASP A 203 22.16 -21.32 -9.13
CA ASP A 203 20.79 -21.53 -8.64
C ASP A 203 20.33 -20.38 -7.74
N ILE A 204 20.09 -19.23 -8.36
CA ILE A 204 19.62 -18.02 -7.71
C ILE A 204 18.22 -17.65 -8.20
N SER A 205 17.53 -16.83 -7.40
CA SER A 205 16.20 -16.34 -7.72
C SER A 205 16.22 -14.83 -7.92
N ILE A 206 15.48 -14.36 -8.91
CA ILE A 206 15.35 -12.95 -9.30
C ILE A 206 13.86 -12.59 -9.47
N PRO A 207 13.48 -11.31 -9.43
CA PRO A 207 12.14 -10.89 -9.85
C PRO A 207 11.93 -11.21 -11.32
N PRO A 208 10.81 -11.84 -11.72
CA PRO A 208 10.58 -12.24 -13.10
C PRO A 208 10.44 -11.03 -14.04
N LEU A 209 10.79 -11.25 -15.34
CA LEU A 209 10.45 -10.35 -16.44
C LEU A 209 11.07 -8.93 -16.33
N VAL A 210 12.21 -8.80 -15.68
CA VAL A 210 12.95 -7.53 -15.60
C VAL A 210 13.69 -7.24 -16.91
N PHE A 211 14.37 -8.25 -17.48
CA PHE A 211 15.22 -8.09 -18.66
C PHE A 211 14.46 -7.82 -19.97
N PRO A 212 13.28 -8.42 -20.24
CA PRO A 212 12.56 -8.22 -21.49
C PRO A 212 12.29 -6.77 -21.84
N THR A 213 12.07 -5.90 -20.86
CA THR A 213 11.82 -4.47 -21.10
C THR A 213 13.02 -3.77 -21.74
N PHE A 214 14.23 -4.10 -21.31
CA PHE A 214 15.45 -3.52 -21.89
C PHE A 214 15.68 -4.05 -23.31
N VAL A 215 15.43 -5.34 -23.51
CA VAL A 215 15.55 -5.98 -24.84
C VAL A 215 14.48 -5.44 -25.79
N GLU A 216 13.23 -5.27 -25.35
CA GLU A 216 12.17 -4.63 -26.14
C GLU A 216 12.58 -3.22 -26.60
N ASN A 217 13.15 -2.43 -25.69
CA ASN A 217 13.66 -1.10 -26.02
C ASN A 217 14.79 -1.15 -27.05
N ALA A 218 15.69 -2.13 -26.95
CA ALA A 218 16.78 -2.32 -27.92
C ALA A 218 16.24 -2.64 -29.31
N PHE A 219 15.27 -3.54 -29.43
CA PHE A 219 14.64 -3.86 -30.72
C PHE A 219 13.84 -2.67 -31.27
N LYS A 220 13.12 -1.94 -30.43
CA LYS A 220 12.27 -0.82 -30.84
C LYS A 220 13.04 0.39 -31.31
N HIS A 221 14.17 0.68 -30.66
CA HIS A 221 14.93 1.91 -30.88
C HIS A 221 16.29 1.70 -31.51
N GLY A 222 16.80 0.46 -31.49
CA GLY A 222 18.13 0.10 -31.97
C GLY A 222 18.18 -0.45 -33.42
N VAL A 223 17.02 -0.76 -34.01
CA VAL A 223 16.99 -1.41 -35.30
C VAL A 223 16.61 -0.44 -36.42
N SER A 224 17.37 -0.46 -37.51
CA SER A 224 17.07 0.22 -38.76
C SER A 224 16.70 -0.80 -39.85
N TYR A 225 15.75 -0.46 -40.72
CA TYR A 225 15.43 -1.24 -41.90
C TYR A 225 16.31 -0.88 -43.12
N LYS A 226 17.21 0.12 -42.96
CA LYS A 226 18.03 0.64 -44.06
C LYS A 226 19.53 0.45 -43.85
N HIS A 227 19.93 0.23 -42.60
CA HIS A 227 21.33 0.12 -42.22
C HIS A 227 21.54 -1.06 -41.29
N ASP A 228 22.73 -1.63 -41.32
CA ASP A 228 23.13 -2.67 -40.38
C ASP A 228 22.95 -2.21 -38.94
N SER A 229 22.36 -3.06 -38.17
CA SER A 229 22.05 -2.82 -36.77
C SER A 229 22.52 -3.99 -35.91
N PHE A 230 22.81 -3.72 -34.64
CA PHE A 230 23.19 -4.78 -33.73
C PHE A 230 22.50 -4.61 -32.35
N ILE A 231 22.31 -5.74 -31.72
CA ILE A 231 21.88 -5.82 -30.29
C ILE A 231 22.78 -6.86 -29.63
N THR A 232 23.43 -6.47 -28.53
CA THR A 232 24.23 -7.38 -27.71
C THR A 232 23.62 -7.47 -26.34
N ILE A 233 23.33 -8.68 -25.87
CA ILE A 233 22.76 -8.99 -24.58
C ILE A 233 23.78 -9.80 -23.80
N MET A 234 24.15 -9.34 -22.61
CA MET A 234 25.11 -9.99 -21.72
C MET A 234 24.48 -10.29 -20.38
N LEU A 235 24.84 -11.41 -19.80
CA LEU A 235 24.46 -11.75 -18.43
C LEU A 235 25.64 -12.46 -17.77
N ASP A 236 26.03 -11.99 -16.58
CA ASP A 236 27.09 -12.55 -15.80
C ASP A 236 26.77 -12.50 -14.30
N VAL A 237 27.51 -13.29 -13.52
CA VAL A 237 27.38 -13.31 -12.07
C VAL A 237 28.78 -13.19 -11.48
N GLU A 238 29.06 -12.04 -10.88
CA GLU A 238 30.36 -11.70 -10.33
C GLU A 238 30.19 -11.01 -8.96
N ASP A 239 31.04 -11.35 -7.98
CA ASP A 239 31.08 -10.74 -6.64
C ASP A 239 29.71 -10.65 -5.92
N GLY A 240 28.86 -11.66 -6.08
CA GLY A 240 27.53 -11.67 -5.46
C GLY A 240 26.53 -10.73 -6.12
N MET A 241 26.84 -10.24 -7.31
CA MET A 241 25.97 -9.42 -8.14
C MET A 241 25.64 -10.15 -9.44
N LEU A 242 24.38 -10.07 -9.83
CA LEU A 242 23.95 -10.41 -11.18
C LEU A 242 24.09 -9.17 -12.07
N ILE A 243 24.86 -9.29 -13.11
CA ILE A 243 25.16 -8.21 -14.06
C ILE A 243 24.43 -8.52 -15.37
N PHE A 244 23.54 -7.62 -15.77
CA PHE A 244 22.86 -7.69 -17.06
C PHE A 244 23.22 -6.48 -17.90
N GLY A 245 23.69 -6.71 -19.13
CA GLY A 245 24.00 -5.69 -20.09
C GLY A 245 23.13 -5.82 -21.35
N CYS A 246 22.65 -4.70 -21.88
CA CYS A 246 21.98 -4.64 -23.17
C CYS A 246 22.51 -3.45 -23.95
N ILE A 247 23.11 -3.71 -25.11
CA ILE A 247 23.74 -2.69 -25.96
C ILE A 247 23.09 -2.76 -27.33
N ASN A 248 22.70 -1.64 -27.89
CA ASN A 248 22.17 -1.59 -29.26
C ASN A 248 22.69 -0.37 -30.05
N SER A 249 22.78 -0.54 -31.36
CA SER A 249 23.02 0.56 -32.30
C SER A 249 21.91 1.61 -32.25
N LYS A 250 22.22 2.84 -32.68
CA LYS A 250 21.23 3.92 -32.84
C LYS A 250 21.15 4.35 -34.29
N PRO A 251 19.99 4.12 -34.97
CA PRO A 251 19.79 4.58 -36.32
C PRO A 251 19.95 6.10 -36.46
N GLN A 252 20.65 6.54 -37.51
CA GLN A 252 20.87 7.98 -37.78
C GLN A 252 19.56 8.75 -38.00
N GLU A 253 18.52 8.08 -38.45
CA GLU A 253 17.20 8.66 -38.69
C GLU A 253 16.51 9.11 -37.41
N ASN A 254 16.79 8.47 -36.31
CA ASN A 254 16.23 8.83 -34.98
C ASN A 254 16.94 10.03 -34.32
N ARG A 255 18.08 10.49 -34.91
CA ARG A 255 18.82 11.65 -34.38
C ARG A 255 18.10 13.00 -34.57
N LYS A 256 17.15 13.09 -35.52
CA LYS A 256 16.44 14.34 -35.86
C LYS A 256 15.10 14.50 -35.16
N GLN A 257 14.59 13.49 -34.53
CA GLN A 257 13.38 13.60 -33.71
C GLN A 257 13.80 13.81 -32.25
N GLU A 258 13.92 15.07 -31.85
CA GLU A 258 13.87 15.48 -30.45
C GLU A 258 12.48 15.20 -29.88
N MET A 259 12.12 13.94 -29.76
CA MET A 259 11.02 13.58 -28.86
C MET A 259 11.49 13.76 -27.43
N PRO A 260 10.65 14.30 -26.52
CA PRO A 260 11.01 14.44 -25.13
C PRO A 260 11.48 13.08 -24.59
N ARG A 261 12.76 13.04 -24.14
CA ARG A 261 13.45 11.87 -23.60
C ARG A 261 12.88 11.47 -22.23
N GLN A 262 11.60 11.25 -22.15
CA GLN A 262 11.04 10.47 -21.08
C GLN A 262 11.24 9.02 -21.48
N GLY A 263 12.13 8.30 -20.79
CA GLY A 263 12.29 6.88 -20.91
C GLY A 263 10.90 6.26 -20.95
N GLY A 264 10.58 5.46 -22.01
CA GLY A 264 9.22 4.99 -22.24
C GLY A 264 8.63 4.36 -20.98
N VAL A 265 7.32 4.34 -20.86
CA VAL A 265 6.56 3.85 -19.70
C VAL A 265 7.15 2.55 -19.12
N GLY A 266 7.68 1.67 -19.98
CA GLY A 266 8.32 0.41 -19.60
C GLY A 266 9.56 0.58 -18.71
N LEU A 267 10.49 1.45 -19.09
CA LEU A 267 11.72 1.67 -18.31
C LEU A 267 11.44 2.31 -16.94
N ALA A 268 10.52 3.29 -16.91
CA ALA A 268 10.09 3.91 -15.66
C ALA A 268 9.45 2.89 -14.71
N ASN A 269 8.68 1.95 -15.24
CA ASN A 269 8.04 0.90 -14.48
C ASN A 269 9.03 -0.12 -13.93
N VAL A 270 9.98 -0.58 -14.75
CA VAL A 270 11.06 -1.47 -14.28
C VAL A 270 11.86 -0.79 -13.17
N LYS A 271 12.27 0.47 -13.35
CA LYS A 271 12.98 1.22 -12.33
C LYS A 271 12.18 1.28 -11.02
N ARG A 272 10.92 1.68 -11.09
CA ARG A 272 10.04 1.73 -9.91
C ARG A 272 9.89 0.38 -9.21
N ARG A 273 9.80 -0.71 -10.00
CA ARG A 273 9.74 -2.07 -9.45
C ARG A 273 11.03 -2.46 -8.73
N LEU A 274 12.19 -2.13 -9.31
CA LEU A 274 13.50 -2.38 -8.71
C LEU A 274 13.69 -1.55 -7.44
N ASP A 275 13.27 -0.28 -7.43
CA ASP A 275 13.27 0.59 -6.24
C ASP A 275 12.45 -0.03 -5.09
N LEU A 276 11.27 -0.60 -5.39
CA LEU A 276 10.41 -1.24 -4.39
C LEU A 276 11.00 -2.55 -3.83
N ILE A 277 11.72 -3.33 -4.65
CA ILE A 277 12.25 -4.64 -4.27
C ILE A 277 13.63 -4.51 -3.61
N TYR A 278 14.50 -3.70 -4.19
CA TYR A 278 15.91 -3.63 -3.81
C TYR A 278 16.28 -2.35 -3.04
N GLY A 279 15.46 -1.28 -3.12
CA GLY A 279 15.81 0.04 -2.60
C GLY A 279 17.09 0.55 -3.27
N ASP A 280 18.06 1.00 -2.47
CA ASP A 280 19.34 1.53 -2.95
C ASP A 280 20.40 0.43 -3.23
N ARG A 281 20.03 -0.85 -3.17
CA ARG A 281 20.97 -1.97 -3.28
C ARG A 281 21.24 -2.44 -4.71
N TYR A 282 20.57 -1.89 -5.71
CA TYR A 282 20.81 -2.18 -7.13
C TYR A 282 21.42 -0.96 -7.81
N SER A 283 22.01 -1.16 -9.00
CA SER A 283 22.44 -0.07 -9.85
C SER A 283 21.93 -0.24 -11.26
N LEU A 284 21.42 0.84 -11.84
CA LEU A 284 20.96 0.91 -13.23
C LEU A 284 21.67 2.09 -13.90
N GLU A 285 22.63 1.78 -14.76
CA GLU A 285 23.36 2.76 -15.54
C GLU A 285 22.86 2.75 -16.98
N ILE A 286 22.57 3.92 -17.52
CA ILE A 286 22.16 4.10 -18.91
C ILE A 286 23.11 5.11 -19.55
N LYS A 287 23.81 4.67 -20.59
CA LYS A 287 24.69 5.52 -21.38
C LYS A 287 24.06 5.68 -22.77
N ASP A 288 23.69 6.89 -23.09
CA ASP A 288 23.03 7.26 -24.35
C ASP A 288 24.01 8.11 -25.18
N SER A 289 24.78 7.45 -26.05
CA SER A 289 25.69 8.13 -26.99
C SER A 289 25.02 8.35 -28.34
N ASP A 290 25.71 9.00 -29.26
CA ASP A 290 25.19 9.21 -30.62
C ASP A 290 25.04 7.94 -31.45
N GLU A 291 25.85 6.93 -31.19
CA GLU A 291 25.91 5.70 -32.01
C GLU A 291 25.32 4.49 -31.30
N VAL A 292 25.38 4.49 -29.95
CA VAL A 292 25.08 3.31 -29.14
C VAL A 292 24.27 3.71 -27.92
N TYR A 293 23.27 2.91 -27.61
CA TYR A 293 22.54 2.94 -26.36
C TYR A 293 22.94 1.73 -25.51
N HIS A 294 23.40 1.99 -24.30
CA HIS A 294 23.91 0.96 -23.40
C HIS A 294 23.19 1.01 -22.06
N VAL A 295 22.63 -0.11 -21.65
CA VAL A 295 22.03 -0.33 -20.34
C VAL A 295 22.87 -1.35 -19.57
N MET A 296 23.22 -1.03 -18.34
CA MET A 296 23.87 -1.93 -17.39
C MET A 296 23.06 -1.97 -16.10
N LEU A 297 22.56 -3.14 -15.76
CA LEU A 297 21.82 -3.40 -14.53
C LEU A 297 22.63 -4.34 -13.64
N ARG A 298 22.82 -3.97 -12.36
CA ARG A 298 23.43 -4.82 -11.35
C ARG A 298 22.47 -5.08 -10.24
N LEU A 299 22.16 -6.33 -9.97
CA LEU A 299 21.24 -6.76 -8.91
C LEU A 299 21.99 -7.59 -7.86
N PRO A 300 21.81 -7.32 -6.56
CA PRO A 300 22.40 -8.14 -5.53
C PRO A 300 21.75 -9.54 -5.52
N ILE A 301 22.59 -10.58 -5.45
CA ILE A 301 22.14 -11.96 -5.34
C ILE A 301 21.79 -12.22 -3.87
N ASN A 302 20.52 -12.37 -3.57
CA ASN A 302 20.08 -12.83 -2.27
C ASN A 302 20.18 -14.35 -2.19
N SER A 303 21.27 -14.87 -1.60
CA SER A 303 21.47 -16.31 -1.35
C SER A 303 20.47 -16.92 -0.36
N ASN A 304 19.64 -16.11 0.29
CA ASN A 304 18.74 -16.52 1.38
C ASN A 304 17.24 -16.56 1.02
N ILE A 305 16.86 -16.33 -0.23
CA ILE A 305 15.45 -16.47 -0.60
C ILE A 305 15.18 -17.94 -0.92
N LYS A 306 14.80 -18.70 0.12
CA LYS A 306 14.17 -20.00 -0.07
C LYS A 306 12.86 -19.76 -0.78
N THR A 307 12.76 -20.24 -2.03
CA THR A 307 11.49 -20.37 -2.75
C THR A 307 10.57 -21.28 -1.92
N SER A 308 9.58 -20.71 -1.25
CA SER A 308 8.48 -21.45 -0.63
C SER A 308 7.41 -21.78 -1.67
#